data_9916b5e534d1b1017695fe13770eb216
#
_entry.id   9916b5e534d1b1017695fe13770eb216
#
_cell.length_a   1.000
_cell.length_b   1.000
_cell.length_c   1.000
_cell.angle_alpha   90.00
_cell.angle_beta   90.00
_cell.angle_gamma   90.00
#
_symmetry.space_group_name_H-M   'P 1'
#
loop_
_entity.id
_entity.type
_entity.pdbx_description
1 polymer ?
#
loop_
_entity_poly.entity_id
_entity_poly.type
_entity_poly.pdbx_seq_one_letter_code
_entity_poly.pdbx_strand_id
1 'polypeptide(L)'
;MKKRLLTAALVALLPLSLAACGWQSKQAACQIINDKAVKAIDGLDPSNTEDMIQGMTKVAAVLKSDDITNADVKAAAVAAGDSAQALADFAKTAGDDPSTDQMTEAMDLYTTFATSMSSLETLCNAR
;
A
#
# COMPACT_ATOMS: atom_id res chain seq x y z
N MET A 1 -25.89 -19.87 39.70
CA MET A 1 -26.22 -18.63 38.96
C MET A 1 -25.00 -17.84 38.49
N LYS A 2 -23.99 -17.72 39.31
CA LYS A 2 -22.74 -17.00 38.91
C LYS A 2 -21.97 -17.64 37.76
N LYS A 3 -22.04 -18.96 37.62
CA LYS A 3 -21.36 -19.69 36.51
C LYS A 3 -22.00 -19.51 35.16
N ARG A 4 -23.28 -19.15 35.10
CA ARG A 4 -24.00 -18.93 33.82
C ARG A 4 -23.69 -17.55 33.22
N LEU A 5 -23.38 -16.56 34.05
CA LEU A 5 -23.01 -15.21 33.60
C LEU A 5 -21.60 -15.17 33.02
N LEU A 6 -20.68 -15.97 33.55
CA LEU A 6 -19.31 -16.09 33.05
C LEU A 6 -19.27 -16.77 31.67
N THR A 7 -20.15 -17.76 31.47
CA THR A 7 -20.22 -18.47 30.18
C THR A 7 -20.80 -17.58 29.08
N ALA A 8 -21.78 -16.74 29.42
CA ALA A 8 -22.36 -15.79 28.48
C ALA A 8 -21.36 -14.69 28.07
N ALA A 9 -20.53 -14.23 28.98
CA ALA A 9 -19.47 -13.25 28.68
C ALA A 9 -18.40 -13.83 27.77
N LEU A 10 -18.03 -15.09 27.93
CA LEU A 10 -17.05 -15.77 27.06
C LEU A 10 -17.60 -16.00 25.65
N VAL A 11 -18.87 -16.32 25.53
CA VAL A 11 -19.52 -16.52 24.22
C VAL A 11 -19.66 -15.20 23.47
N ALA A 12 -19.84 -14.09 24.18
CA ALA A 12 -19.92 -12.77 23.55
C ALA A 12 -18.56 -12.27 23.02
N LEU A 13 -17.45 -12.74 23.60
CA LEU A 13 -16.10 -12.37 23.16
C LEU A 13 -15.61 -13.22 21.97
N LEU A 14 -16.12 -14.42 21.81
CA LEU A 14 -15.73 -15.33 20.72
C LEU A 14 -16.03 -14.77 19.31
N PRO A 15 -17.20 -14.17 19.03
CA PRO A 15 -17.47 -13.59 17.73
C PRO A 15 -16.56 -12.41 17.39
N LEU A 16 -16.19 -11.62 18.39
CA LEU A 16 -15.25 -10.51 18.23
C LEU A 16 -13.83 -11.00 17.89
N SER A 17 -13.40 -12.09 18.51
CA SER A 17 -12.11 -12.68 18.24
C SER A 17 -12.05 -13.34 16.85
N LEU A 18 -13.12 -13.97 16.42
CA LEU A 18 -13.23 -14.56 15.09
C LEU A 18 -13.34 -13.48 14.00
N ALA A 19 -14.06 -12.39 14.25
CA ALA A 19 -14.11 -11.24 13.37
C ALA A 19 -12.73 -10.57 13.25
N ALA A 20 -11.95 -10.49 14.33
CA ALA A 20 -10.59 -9.96 14.34
C ALA A 20 -9.60 -10.85 13.55
N CYS A 21 -9.79 -12.18 13.51
CA CYS A 21 -8.93 -13.09 12.78
C CYS A 21 -9.14 -13.02 11.25
N GLY A 22 -10.34 -12.63 10.78
CA GLY A 22 -10.66 -12.50 9.35
C GLY A 22 -10.66 -11.06 8.85
N TRP A 23 -10.56 -10.08 9.74
CA TRP A 23 -10.74 -8.66 9.42
C TRP A 23 -9.59 -7.82 9.97
N GLN A 24 -8.79 -7.35 9.06
CA GLN A 24 -7.76 -6.37 9.37
C GLN A 24 -8.41 -4.99 9.49
N SER A 25 -8.08 -4.23 10.55
CA SER A 25 -8.49 -2.84 10.65
C SER A 25 -7.78 -1.98 9.60
N LYS A 26 -8.36 -0.84 9.23
CA LYS A 26 -7.71 0.14 8.36
C LYS A 26 -6.34 0.54 8.92
N GLN A 27 -6.29 0.85 10.20
CA GLN A 27 -5.06 1.25 10.87
C GLN A 27 -3.97 0.17 10.80
N ALA A 28 -4.32 -1.09 11.05
CA ALA A 28 -3.37 -2.20 10.96
C ALA A 28 -2.87 -2.39 9.53
N ALA A 29 -3.76 -2.31 8.53
CA ALA A 29 -3.40 -2.38 7.12
C ALA A 29 -2.44 -1.26 6.72
N CYS A 30 -2.74 -0.03 7.10
CA CYS A 30 -1.91 1.14 6.82
C CYS A 30 -0.55 1.05 7.50
N GLN A 31 -0.49 0.53 8.71
CA GLN A 31 0.76 0.31 9.43
C GLN A 31 1.65 -0.73 8.73
N ILE A 32 1.06 -1.82 8.24
CA ILE A 32 1.78 -2.83 7.46
C ILE A 32 2.39 -2.20 6.21
N ILE A 33 1.63 -1.38 5.48
CA ILE A 33 2.11 -0.68 4.29
C ILE A 33 3.30 0.22 4.66
N ASN A 34 3.14 1.05 5.68
CA ASN A 34 4.19 1.98 6.10
C ASN A 34 5.47 1.26 6.49
N ASP A 35 5.37 0.26 7.35
CA ASP A 35 6.53 -0.49 7.86
C ASP A 35 7.27 -1.23 6.74
N LYS A 36 6.53 -1.84 5.83
CA LYS A 36 7.10 -2.56 4.69
C LYS A 36 7.67 -1.63 3.62
N ALA A 37 6.98 -0.51 3.35
CA ALA A 37 7.46 0.47 2.38
C ALA A 37 8.77 1.11 2.83
N VAL A 38 8.87 1.50 4.09
CA VAL A 38 10.12 2.04 4.65
C VAL A 38 11.27 1.05 4.50
N LYS A 39 11.05 -0.22 4.84
CA LYS A 39 12.05 -1.27 4.68
C LYS A 39 12.43 -1.52 3.22
N ALA A 40 11.45 -1.40 2.32
CA ALA A 40 11.66 -1.64 0.90
C ALA A 40 12.61 -0.62 0.24
N ILE A 41 12.60 0.62 0.72
CA ILE A 41 13.44 1.70 0.20
C ILE A 41 14.69 1.95 1.04
N ASP A 42 14.85 1.24 2.14
CA ASP A 42 16.02 1.39 3.01
C ASP A 42 17.31 1.05 2.26
N GLY A 43 18.30 1.92 2.39
CA GLY A 43 19.60 1.76 1.74
C GLY A 43 19.64 2.11 0.25
N LEU A 44 18.53 2.57 -0.36
CA LEU A 44 18.52 3.03 -1.75
C LEU A 44 18.90 4.51 -1.83
N ASP A 45 19.67 4.85 -2.87
CA ASP A 45 20.05 6.23 -3.15
C ASP A 45 19.01 6.91 -4.05
N PRO A 46 18.23 7.90 -3.54
CA PRO A 46 17.20 8.56 -4.34
C PRO A 46 17.74 9.38 -5.51
N SER A 47 19.03 9.67 -5.54
CA SER A 47 19.68 10.35 -6.67
C SER A 47 20.13 9.39 -7.77
N ASN A 48 20.11 8.09 -7.52
CA ASN A 48 20.46 7.06 -8.49
C ASN A 48 19.18 6.56 -9.18
N THR A 49 19.15 6.67 -10.51
CA THR A 49 17.97 6.28 -11.31
C THR A 49 17.61 4.81 -11.15
N GLU A 50 18.60 3.93 -11.14
CA GLU A 50 18.38 2.49 -10.97
C GLU A 50 17.81 2.15 -9.60
N ASP A 51 18.35 2.77 -8.54
CA ASP A 51 17.83 2.62 -7.18
C ASP A 51 16.42 3.17 -7.05
N MET A 52 16.11 4.27 -7.73
CA MET A 52 14.77 4.83 -7.78
C MET A 52 13.77 3.88 -8.44
N ILE A 53 14.11 3.30 -9.58
CA ILE A 53 13.30 2.30 -10.28
C ILE A 53 13.10 1.08 -9.39
N GLN A 54 14.16 0.60 -8.77
CA GLN A 54 14.10 -0.53 -7.85
C GLN A 54 13.21 -0.23 -6.64
N GLY A 55 13.33 0.96 -6.08
CA GLY A 55 12.49 1.43 -4.97
C GLY A 55 11.00 1.44 -5.33
N MET A 56 10.65 2.00 -6.48
CA MET A 56 9.27 2.02 -6.96
C MET A 56 8.72 0.61 -7.20
N THR A 57 9.52 -0.28 -7.76
CA THR A 57 9.13 -1.69 -7.97
C THR A 57 8.89 -2.40 -6.65
N LYS A 58 9.74 -2.18 -5.66
CA LYS A 58 9.58 -2.76 -4.31
C LYS A 58 8.35 -2.21 -3.58
N VAL A 59 8.14 -0.89 -3.66
CA VAL A 59 6.95 -0.24 -3.08
C VAL A 59 5.67 -0.76 -3.76
N ALA A 60 5.67 -0.91 -5.07
CA ALA A 60 4.55 -1.50 -5.80
C ALA A 60 4.22 -2.91 -5.30
N ALA A 61 5.23 -3.74 -5.06
CA ALA A 61 5.06 -5.08 -4.51
C ALA A 61 4.48 -5.05 -3.08
N VAL A 62 4.93 -4.13 -2.24
CA VAL A 62 4.38 -3.92 -0.90
C VAL A 62 2.90 -3.52 -0.95
N LEU A 63 2.55 -2.58 -1.82
CA LEU A 63 1.18 -2.08 -1.97
C LEU A 63 0.22 -3.16 -2.50
N LYS A 64 0.73 -4.13 -3.25
CA LYS A 64 -0.05 -5.27 -3.78
C LYS A 64 0.07 -6.54 -2.93
N SER A 65 0.66 -6.45 -1.74
CA SER A 65 0.89 -7.59 -0.86
C SER A 65 -0.42 -8.21 -0.36
N ASP A 66 -0.45 -9.53 -0.27
CA ASP A 66 -1.57 -10.28 0.31
C ASP A 66 -1.71 -10.09 1.82
N ASP A 67 -0.71 -9.52 2.48
CA ASP A 67 -0.79 -9.16 3.90
C ASP A 67 -1.78 -8.02 4.17
N ILE A 68 -2.15 -7.26 3.14
CA ILE A 68 -3.17 -6.22 3.22
C ILE A 68 -4.52 -6.88 2.94
N THR A 69 -5.30 -7.13 3.98
CA THR A 69 -6.59 -7.83 3.90
C THR A 69 -7.80 -6.93 4.13
N ASN A 70 -7.59 -5.72 4.68
CA ASN A 70 -8.68 -4.74 4.74
C ASN A 70 -9.10 -4.34 3.33
N ALA A 71 -10.38 -4.55 2.98
CA ALA A 71 -10.87 -4.40 1.61
C ALA A 71 -10.68 -2.98 1.04
N ASP A 72 -10.97 -1.95 1.82
CA ASP A 72 -10.87 -0.55 1.38
C ASP A 72 -9.41 -0.15 1.17
N VAL A 73 -8.55 -0.49 2.13
CA VAL A 73 -7.11 -0.20 2.05
C VAL A 73 -6.47 -1.00 0.93
N LYS A 74 -6.85 -2.27 0.76
CA LYS A 74 -6.33 -3.12 -0.31
C LYS A 74 -6.65 -2.54 -1.69
N ALA A 75 -7.89 -2.11 -1.93
CA ALA A 75 -8.29 -1.52 -3.21
C ALA A 75 -7.48 -0.25 -3.52
N ALA A 76 -7.33 0.65 -2.56
CA ALA A 76 -6.54 1.87 -2.71
C ALA A 76 -5.04 1.57 -2.88
N ALA A 77 -4.51 0.62 -2.12
CA ALA A 77 -3.11 0.21 -2.20
C ALA A 77 -2.78 -0.46 -3.54
N VAL A 78 -3.64 -1.32 -4.06
CA VAL A 78 -3.46 -1.94 -5.38
C VAL A 78 -3.44 -0.89 -6.48
N ALA A 79 -4.36 0.08 -6.46
CA ALA A 79 -4.37 1.19 -7.42
C ALA A 79 -3.06 2.00 -7.39
N ALA A 80 -2.58 2.32 -6.20
CA ALA A 80 -1.29 3.01 -6.02
C ALA A 80 -0.11 2.13 -6.46
N GLY A 81 -0.15 0.85 -6.16
CA GLY A 81 0.86 -0.13 -6.57
C GLY A 81 0.95 -0.31 -8.09
N ASP A 82 -0.18 -0.37 -8.77
CA ASP A 82 -0.24 -0.43 -10.24
C ASP A 82 0.34 0.83 -10.86
N SER A 83 0.04 2.00 -10.30
CA SER A 83 0.59 3.28 -10.76
C SER A 83 2.11 3.36 -10.53
N ALA A 84 2.60 2.89 -9.38
CA ALA A 84 4.03 2.82 -9.09
C ALA A 84 4.76 1.88 -10.04
N GLN A 85 4.17 0.73 -10.36
CA GLN A 85 4.73 -0.23 -11.31
C GLN A 85 4.79 0.36 -12.71
N ALA A 86 3.73 1.05 -13.15
CA ALA A 86 3.70 1.72 -14.46
C ALA A 86 4.81 2.77 -14.57
N LEU A 87 5.05 3.56 -13.53
CA LEU A 87 6.17 4.51 -13.50
C LEU A 87 7.53 3.82 -13.58
N ALA A 88 7.71 2.74 -12.83
CA ALA A 88 8.97 1.98 -12.84
C ALA A 88 9.23 1.38 -14.24
N ASP A 89 8.22 0.79 -14.86
CA ASP A 89 8.32 0.21 -16.20
C ASP A 89 8.60 1.28 -17.26
N PHE A 90 7.93 2.41 -17.16
CA PHE A 90 8.19 3.57 -18.03
C PHE A 90 9.65 4.05 -17.89
N ALA A 91 10.14 4.23 -16.67
CA ALA A 91 11.51 4.67 -16.43
C ALA A 91 12.56 3.72 -17.01
N LYS A 92 12.30 2.41 -16.97
CA LYS A 92 13.18 1.40 -17.60
C LYS A 92 13.26 1.54 -19.12
N THR A 93 12.17 1.94 -19.77
CA THR A 93 12.08 2.03 -21.23
C THR A 93 12.46 3.40 -21.78
N ALA A 94 12.22 4.47 -21.03
CA ALA A 94 12.47 5.84 -21.47
C ALA A 94 13.96 6.19 -21.54
N GLY A 95 14.81 5.56 -20.71
CA GLY A 95 16.23 5.84 -20.66
C GLY A 95 16.56 7.23 -20.11
N ASP A 96 17.81 7.67 -20.37
CA ASP A 96 18.35 8.92 -19.80
C ASP A 96 17.97 10.17 -20.59
N ASP A 97 17.46 10.02 -21.82
CA ASP A 97 17.10 11.15 -22.69
C ASP A 97 15.69 10.97 -23.28
N PRO A 98 14.64 11.20 -22.46
CA PRO A 98 13.27 11.00 -22.90
C PRO A 98 12.84 12.07 -23.92
N SER A 99 12.06 11.64 -24.93
CA SER A 99 11.42 12.55 -25.89
C SER A 99 10.35 13.42 -25.20
N THR A 100 9.90 14.48 -25.90
CA THR A 100 8.81 15.34 -25.40
C THR A 100 7.53 14.55 -25.11
N ASP A 101 7.16 13.61 -25.99
CA ASP A 101 5.99 12.75 -25.79
C ASP A 101 6.16 11.83 -24.57
N GLN A 102 7.35 11.28 -24.37
CA GLN A 102 7.68 10.49 -23.19
C GLN A 102 7.64 11.33 -21.90
N MET A 103 8.07 12.58 -21.95
CA MET A 103 7.96 13.48 -20.80
C MET A 103 6.51 13.77 -20.43
N THR A 104 5.63 13.94 -21.41
CA THR A 104 4.20 14.11 -21.20
C THR A 104 3.58 12.85 -20.57
N GLU A 105 3.92 11.68 -21.09
CA GLU A 105 3.48 10.40 -20.54
C GLU A 105 3.97 10.21 -19.08
N ALA A 106 5.23 10.56 -18.81
CA ALA A 106 5.79 10.52 -17.47
C ALA A 106 5.01 11.39 -16.49
N MET A 107 4.63 12.59 -16.90
CA MET A 107 3.84 13.49 -16.07
C MET A 107 2.44 12.94 -15.77
N ASP A 108 1.80 12.33 -16.75
CA ASP A 108 0.49 11.70 -16.59
C ASP A 108 0.56 10.51 -15.62
N LEU A 109 1.57 9.66 -15.78
CA LEU A 109 1.83 8.53 -14.89
C LEU A 109 2.13 9.00 -13.46
N TYR A 110 2.94 10.03 -13.32
CA TYR A 110 3.26 10.62 -12.02
C TYR A 110 2.02 11.21 -11.34
N THR A 111 1.19 11.92 -12.09
CA THR A 111 -0.06 12.50 -11.59
C THR A 111 -1.02 11.42 -11.12
N THR A 112 -1.14 10.33 -11.88
CA THR A 112 -1.95 9.18 -11.51
C THR A 112 -1.43 8.52 -10.22
N PHE A 113 -0.13 8.34 -10.13
CA PHE A 113 0.51 7.80 -8.92
C PHE A 113 0.29 8.71 -7.70
N ALA A 114 0.54 10.01 -7.86
CA ALA A 114 0.35 10.99 -6.78
C ALA A 114 -1.12 11.01 -6.29
N THR A 115 -2.08 10.96 -7.22
CA THR A 115 -3.51 10.91 -6.89
C THR A 115 -3.86 9.63 -6.14
N SER A 116 -3.35 8.49 -6.60
CA SER A 116 -3.59 7.19 -5.97
C SER A 116 -2.97 7.13 -4.56
N MET A 117 -1.77 7.67 -4.38
CA MET A 117 -1.12 7.75 -3.07
C MET A 117 -1.87 8.69 -2.14
N SER A 118 -2.34 9.84 -2.63
CA SER A 118 -3.14 10.78 -1.84
C SER A 118 -4.45 10.14 -1.37
N SER A 119 -5.11 9.35 -2.22
CA SER A 119 -6.32 8.61 -1.86
C SER A 119 -6.05 7.59 -0.75
N LEU A 120 -4.95 6.85 -0.87
CA LEU A 120 -4.52 5.89 0.14
C LEU A 120 -4.18 6.59 1.46
N GLU A 121 -3.46 7.69 1.41
CA GLU A 121 -3.11 8.50 2.58
C GLU A 121 -4.36 9.04 3.28
N THR A 122 -5.31 9.57 2.53
CA THR A 122 -6.59 10.05 3.06
C THR A 122 -7.34 8.94 3.78
N LEU A 123 -7.39 7.76 3.19
CA LEU A 123 -8.03 6.58 3.78
C LEU A 123 -7.33 6.14 5.08
N CYS A 124 -6.00 6.19 5.09
CA CYS A 124 -5.20 5.82 6.26
C CYS A 124 -5.28 6.86 7.39
N ASN A 125 -5.49 8.12 7.07
CA ASN A 125 -5.63 9.19 8.06
C ASN A 125 -7.09 9.40 8.53
N ALA A 126 -8.06 8.80 7.86
CA ALA A 126 -9.46 8.84 8.27
C ALA A 126 -9.67 8.06 9.58
N ARG A 127 -10.24 8.72 10.57
CA ARG A 127 -10.56 8.14 11.89
C ARG A 127 -11.99 7.63 11.95
#